data_603f032d0fe2ae33325a64e190a1f994
#
_entry.id   603f032d0fe2ae33325a64e190a1f994
#
_cell.length_a   1.000
_cell.length_b   1.000
_cell.length_c   1.000
_cell.angle_alpha   90.00
_cell.angle_beta   90.00
_cell.angle_gamma   90.00
#
_symmetry.space_group_name_H-M   'P 1'
#
loop_
_entity.id
_entity.type
_entity.pdbx_description
1 polymer ?
#
loop_
_entity_poly.entity_id
_entity_poly.type
_entity_poly.pdbx_seq_one_letter_code
_entity_poly.pdbx_strand_id
1 'polypeptide(L)'
;MNKILMFDTEHGSHTLGGEAEIEEMFNCPVLKPAQFVDFRNIITSIYTTKRIEVEKKISDDLVITEIQEQTVLKNGVEIDALIIDSFSELAKKYQRTLVDKTGTMKLNSWGKLKNTLDTLLEFITKVPGVLVVICHSKTSTLEDGRTKIKPYIDGSTKEDISKWFDFVLYTYTKKNGQSEDYMWRTKHSEIYEHAKDRTDLLPADMIQDFQPVISAAKEKGFSNVRILVIGSPGTGKTKSLATLINKGVTNGN
;
A
#
# COMPACT_ATOMS: atom_id res chain seq x y z
N MET A 1 0.13 -20.25 -10.57
CA MET A 1 0.94 -19.04 -10.81
C MET A 1 0.22 -17.89 -10.16
N ASN A 2 0.87 -17.13 -9.29
CA ASN A 2 0.19 -16.05 -8.58
C ASN A 2 -0.22 -14.94 -9.55
N LYS A 3 -1.44 -14.44 -9.40
CA LYS A 3 -1.97 -13.36 -10.23
C LYS A 3 -1.79 -12.05 -9.49
N ILE A 4 -0.90 -11.20 -9.98
CA ILE A 4 -0.58 -9.90 -9.40
C ILE A 4 -1.12 -8.83 -10.33
N LEU A 5 -1.73 -7.77 -9.79
CA LEU A 5 -2.15 -6.59 -10.52
C LEU A 5 -1.39 -5.38 -10.00
N MET A 6 -0.74 -4.64 -10.90
CA MET A 6 0.00 -3.43 -10.56
C MET A 6 -0.64 -2.19 -11.20
N PHE A 7 -0.88 -1.18 -10.39
CA PHE A 7 -1.16 0.18 -10.85
C PHE A 7 0.12 1.01 -10.78
N ASP A 8 0.65 1.36 -11.95
CA ASP A 8 1.83 2.23 -12.08
C ASP A 8 1.37 3.66 -12.42
N THR A 9 1.35 4.53 -11.44
CA THR A 9 0.88 5.92 -11.61
C THR A 9 2.00 6.90 -11.96
N GLU A 10 3.25 6.46 -11.91
CA GLU A 10 4.46 7.27 -12.10
C GLU A 10 5.35 6.79 -13.25
N HIS A 11 4.93 5.75 -13.96
CA HIS A 11 5.73 5.10 -15.00
C HIS A 11 7.06 4.50 -14.47
N GLY A 12 7.06 4.06 -13.19
CA GLY A 12 8.22 3.43 -12.54
C GLY A 12 8.50 1.99 -12.95
N SER A 13 7.57 1.35 -13.66
CA SER A 13 7.64 -0.07 -14.07
C SER A 13 8.88 -0.41 -14.91
N HIS A 14 9.45 0.57 -15.65
CA HIS A 14 10.69 0.32 -16.39
C HIS A 14 11.91 0.01 -15.51
N THR A 15 11.88 0.32 -14.22
CA THR A 15 12.93 -0.13 -13.29
C THR A 15 12.86 -1.64 -13.01
N LEU A 16 11.77 -2.28 -13.39
CA LEU A 16 11.54 -3.72 -13.30
C LEU A 16 11.61 -4.43 -14.68
N GLY A 17 12.12 -3.75 -15.73
CA GLY A 17 12.21 -4.26 -17.08
C GLY A 17 11.16 -3.69 -18.05
N GLY A 18 10.15 -2.98 -17.53
CA GLY A 18 9.04 -2.44 -18.32
C GLY A 18 7.78 -3.31 -18.26
N GLU A 19 6.68 -2.79 -18.80
CA GLU A 19 5.37 -3.43 -18.72
C GLU A 19 5.35 -4.81 -19.36
N ALA A 20 5.83 -4.88 -20.60
CA ALA A 20 5.80 -6.13 -21.38
C ALA A 20 6.61 -7.24 -20.69
N GLU A 21 7.78 -6.91 -20.15
CA GLU A 21 8.61 -7.88 -19.43
C GLU A 21 7.96 -8.32 -18.12
N ILE A 22 7.35 -7.39 -17.37
CA ILE A 22 6.61 -7.71 -16.13
C ILE A 22 5.41 -8.61 -16.45
N GLU A 23 4.64 -8.30 -17.50
CA GLU A 23 3.47 -9.07 -17.90
C GLU A 23 3.87 -10.47 -18.40
N GLU A 24 4.89 -10.57 -19.24
CA GLU A 24 5.34 -11.83 -19.83
C GLU A 24 5.98 -12.76 -18.78
N MET A 25 6.93 -12.23 -17.99
CA MET A 25 7.69 -13.06 -17.05
C MET A 25 6.92 -13.40 -15.79
N PHE A 26 6.02 -12.53 -15.33
CA PHE A 26 5.41 -12.64 -13.99
C PHE A 26 3.89 -12.71 -14.01
N ASN A 27 3.26 -12.70 -15.18
CA ASN A 27 1.79 -12.65 -15.31
C ASN A 27 1.18 -11.53 -14.43
N CYS A 28 1.81 -10.35 -14.47
CA CYS A 28 1.44 -9.17 -13.68
C CYS A 28 1.02 -8.04 -14.62
N PRO A 29 -0.27 -7.90 -14.93
CA PRO A 29 -0.76 -6.76 -15.70
C PRO A 29 -0.40 -5.44 -15.02
N VAL A 30 0.16 -4.51 -15.82
CA VAL A 30 0.54 -3.17 -15.38
C VAL A 30 -0.43 -2.15 -15.96
N LEU A 31 -1.21 -1.51 -15.11
CA LEU A 31 -2.21 -0.51 -15.49
C LEU A 31 -1.72 0.90 -15.15
N LYS A 32 -1.83 1.81 -16.10
CA LYS A 32 -1.37 3.22 -15.97
C LYS A 32 -2.56 4.20 -16.02
N PRO A 33 -3.29 4.39 -14.91
CA PRO A 33 -4.41 5.33 -14.90
C PRO A 33 -3.91 6.77 -15.10
N ALA A 34 -4.41 7.44 -16.14
CA ALA A 34 -4.05 8.82 -16.44
C ALA A 34 -4.60 9.77 -15.37
N GLN A 35 -5.83 9.52 -14.92
CA GLN A 35 -6.54 10.30 -13.92
C GLN A 35 -6.95 9.45 -12.72
N PHE A 36 -7.26 10.11 -11.59
CA PHE A 36 -7.80 9.44 -10.41
C PHE A 36 -9.11 8.68 -10.71
N VAL A 37 -9.96 9.24 -11.56
CA VAL A 37 -11.23 8.60 -11.94
C VAL A 37 -11.02 7.30 -12.70
N ASP A 38 -9.98 7.20 -13.53
CA ASP A 38 -9.65 5.98 -14.27
C ASP A 38 -9.26 4.87 -13.29
N PHE A 39 -8.38 5.17 -12.33
CA PHE A 39 -8.03 4.24 -11.27
C PHE A 39 -9.27 3.74 -10.51
N ARG A 40 -10.14 4.68 -10.08
CA ARG A 40 -11.36 4.35 -9.36
C ARG A 40 -12.28 3.44 -10.18
N ASN A 41 -12.47 3.75 -11.46
CA ASN A 41 -13.32 2.96 -12.36
C ASN A 41 -12.74 1.54 -12.53
N ILE A 42 -11.44 1.41 -12.74
CA ILE A 42 -10.78 0.11 -12.89
C ILE A 42 -10.92 -0.70 -11.61
N ILE A 43 -10.57 -0.13 -10.44
CA ILE A 43 -10.61 -0.87 -9.17
C ILE A 43 -12.04 -1.33 -8.85
N THR A 44 -13.05 -0.49 -9.09
CA THR A 44 -14.47 -0.87 -8.89
C THR A 44 -15.00 -1.80 -9.98
N SER A 45 -14.34 -1.92 -11.13
CA SER A 45 -14.66 -2.94 -12.14
C SER A 45 -14.19 -4.34 -11.73
N ILE A 46 -13.14 -4.43 -10.94
CA ILE A 46 -12.50 -5.68 -10.49
C ILE A 46 -13.10 -6.16 -9.17
N TYR A 47 -13.34 -5.25 -8.23
CA TYR A 47 -13.84 -5.55 -6.89
C TYR A 47 -15.27 -5.07 -6.70
N THR A 48 -15.98 -5.74 -5.78
CA THR A 48 -17.32 -5.32 -5.34
C THR A 48 -17.47 -5.58 -3.85
N THR A 49 -18.41 -4.89 -3.22
CA THR A 49 -18.75 -5.13 -1.81
C THR A 49 -19.96 -6.07 -1.75
N LYS A 50 -19.85 -7.13 -0.97
CA LYS A 50 -20.95 -8.04 -0.65
C LYS A 50 -21.25 -7.96 0.84
N ARG A 51 -22.53 -8.08 1.19
CA ARG A 51 -22.96 -8.29 2.58
C ARG A 51 -22.94 -9.78 2.85
N ILE A 52 -22.24 -10.17 3.90
CA ILE A 52 -22.15 -11.55 4.37
C ILE A 52 -22.65 -11.63 5.80
N GLU A 53 -23.30 -12.73 6.12
CA GLU A 53 -23.67 -13.07 7.49
C GLU A 53 -22.50 -13.80 8.14
N VAL A 54 -22.07 -13.30 9.28
CA VAL A 54 -20.99 -13.90 10.06
C VAL A 54 -21.53 -14.25 11.45
N GLU A 55 -21.44 -15.53 11.78
CA GLU A 55 -21.78 -15.97 13.13
C GLU A 55 -20.64 -15.60 14.09
N LYS A 56 -21.00 -14.92 15.17
CA LYS A 56 -20.08 -14.52 16.22
C LYS A 56 -20.51 -15.16 17.53
N LYS A 57 -19.70 -16.08 18.04
CA LYS A 57 -19.90 -16.68 19.35
C LYS A 57 -19.55 -15.66 20.43
N ILE A 58 -20.52 -15.28 21.22
CA ILE A 58 -20.37 -14.35 22.36
C ILE A 58 -20.11 -15.13 23.65
N SER A 59 -20.80 -16.25 23.84
CA SER A 59 -20.60 -17.21 24.93
C SER A 59 -20.92 -18.63 24.44
N ASP A 60 -20.78 -19.63 25.31
CA ASP A 60 -21.05 -21.02 24.91
C ASP A 60 -22.49 -21.24 24.45
N ASP A 61 -23.43 -20.48 24.95
CA ASP A 61 -24.87 -20.60 24.65
C ASP A 61 -25.42 -19.48 23.76
N LEU A 62 -24.57 -18.50 23.36
CA LEU A 62 -25.02 -17.33 22.58
C LEU A 62 -24.18 -17.14 21.32
N VAL A 63 -24.81 -17.38 20.18
CA VAL A 63 -24.30 -17.04 18.85
C VAL A 63 -25.16 -15.92 18.28
N ILE A 64 -24.56 -14.86 17.82
CA ILE A 64 -25.25 -13.78 17.11
C ILE A 64 -24.84 -13.77 15.65
N THR A 65 -25.76 -13.43 14.76
CA THR A 65 -25.48 -13.20 13.35
C THR A 65 -25.26 -11.71 13.14
N GLU A 66 -24.09 -11.35 12.64
CA GLU A 66 -23.71 -9.98 12.31
C GLU A 66 -23.60 -9.86 10.79
N ILE A 67 -24.20 -8.81 10.21
CA ILE A 67 -24.03 -8.52 8.80
C ILE A 67 -22.74 -7.70 8.63
N GLN A 68 -21.79 -8.25 7.90
CA GLN A 68 -20.53 -7.58 7.59
C GLN A 68 -20.42 -7.28 6.10
N GLU A 69 -19.81 -6.14 5.76
CA GLU A 69 -19.48 -5.81 4.38
C GLU A 69 -18.06 -6.31 4.06
N GLN A 70 -17.97 -7.18 3.07
CA GLN A 70 -16.71 -7.74 2.59
C GLN A 70 -16.46 -7.31 1.15
N THR A 71 -15.27 -6.76 0.88
CA THR A 71 -14.81 -6.53 -0.50
C THR A 71 -14.33 -7.85 -1.09
N VAL A 72 -14.87 -8.21 -2.23
CA VAL A 72 -14.57 -9.47 -2.94
C VAL A 72 -14.27 -9.19 -4.40
N LEU A 73 -13.52 -10.09 -5.03
CA LEU A 73 -13.32 -10.08 -6.47
C LEU A 73 -14.64 -10.38 -7.20
N LYS A 74 -14.88 -9.72 -8.32
CA LYS A 74 -16.01 -10.07 -9.20
C LYS A 74 -15.76 -11.43 -9.85
N ASN A 75 -16.84 -12.09 -10.26
CA ASN A 75 -16.78 -13.43 -10.83
C ASN A 75 -15.82 -13.50 -12.04
N GLY A 76 -14.97 -14.51 -12.05
CA GLY A 76 -13.99 -14.76 -13.13
C GLY A 76 -12.69 -13.95 -12.99
N VAL A 77 -12.57 -13.07 -12.00
CA VAL A 77 -11.32 -12.36 -11.70
C VAL A 77 -10.62 -13.07 -10.56
N GLU A 78 -9.32 -13.31 -10.73
CA GLU A 78 -8.45 -13.90 -9.69
C GLU A 78 -7.22 -13.03 -9.54
N ILE A 79 -7.03 -12.44 -8.37
CA ILE A 79 -5.89 -11.58 -8.02
C ILE A 79 -5.43 -11.96 -6.61
N ASP A 80 -4.16 -12.35 -6.48
CA ASP A 80 -3.54 -12.71 -5.20
C ASP A 80 -2.87 -11.52 -4.53
N ALA A 81 -2.41 -10.55 -5.34
CA ALA A 81 -1.80 -9.33 -4.84
C ALA A 81 -2.18 -8.11 -5.69
N LEU A 82 -2.42 -7.00 -5.00
CA LEU A 82 -2.67 -5.69 -5.58
C LEU A 82 -1.52 -4.75 -5.20
N ILE A 83 -0.90 -4.13 -6.19
CA ILE A 83 0.18 -3.16 -6.02
C ILE A 83 -0.28 -1.78 -6.52
N ILE A 84 -0.03 -0.73 -5.74
CA ILE A 84 -0.28 0.67 -6.11
C ILE A 84 1.02 1.45 -5.98
N ASP A 85 1.66 1.76 -7.08
CA ASP A 85 2.93 2.54 -7.17
C ASP A 85 2.72 3.79 -8.05
N SER A 86 2.50 4.96 -7.47
CA SER A 86 2.41 5.28 -6.05
C SER A 86 1.06 5.91 -5.67
N PHE A 87 0.66 5.72 -4.44
CA PHE A 87 -0.50 6.38 -3.87
C PHE A 87 -0.30 7.89 -3.73
N SER A 88 0.94 8.35 -3.54
CA SER A 88 1.27 9.78 -3.51
C SER A 88 0.91 10.49 -4.81
N GLU A 89 1.24 9.92 -5.96
CA GLU A 89 0.88 10.52 -7.25
C GLU A 89 -0.62 10.38 -7.54
N LEU A 90 -1.22 9.25 -7.14
CA LEU A 90 -2.66 9.07 -7.26
C LEU A 90 -3.43 10.15 -6.47
N ALA A 91 -3.00 10.46 -5.24
CA ALA A 91 -3.56 11.53 -4.42
C ALA A 91 -3.38 12.91 -5.07
N LYS A 92 -2.20 13.20 -5.66
CA LYS A 92 -1.96 14.43 -6.41
C LYS A 92 -2.83 14.54 -7.66
N LYS A 93 -3.04 13.45 -8.40
CA LYS A 93 -3.95 13.44 -9.56
C LYS A 93 -5.36 13.85 -9.14
N TYR A 94 -5.84 13.37 -7.99
CA TYR A 94 -7.14 13.81 -7.48
C TYR A 94 -7.11 15.26 -6.99
N GLN A 95 -6.09 15.67 -6.23
CA GLN A 95 -5.94 17.04 -5.75
C GLN A 95 -5.99 18.07 -6.89
N ARG A 96 -5.34 17.79 -8.03
CA ARG A 96 -5.37 18.66 -9.22
C ARG A 96 -6.79 18.90 -9.76
N THR A 97 -7.73 17.98 -9.51
CA THR A 97 -9.14 18.18 -9.89
C THR A 97 -9.92 19.09 -8.94
N LEU A 98 -9.36 19.39 -7.77
CA LEU A 98 -10.01 20.17 -6.71
C LEU A 98 -9.50 21.62 -6.62
N VAL A 99 -8.42 21.95 -7.34
CA VAL A 99 -7.90 23.32 -7.43
C VAL A 99 -8.79 24.17 -8.32
N ASP A 100 -8.89 25.45 -8.01
CA ASP A 100 -9.60 26.41 -8.84
C ASP A 100 -8.74 26.89 -10.05
N LYS A 101 -9.27 27.80 -10.84
CA LYS A 101 -8.57 28.35 -12.01
C LYS A 101 -7.25 29.08 -11.68
N THR A 102 -7.06 29.46 -10.42
CA THR A 102 -5.82 30.10 -9.93
C THR A 102 -4.82 29.09 -9.39
N GLY A 103 -5.15 27.78 -9.40
CA GLY A 103 -4.32 26.73 -8.81
C GLY A 103 -4.44 26.60 -7.29
N THR A 104 -5.45 27.25 -6.69
CA THR A 104 -5.62 27.33 -5.24
C THR A 104 -6.66 26.32 -4.75
N MET A 105 -6.37 25.65 -3.64
CA MET A 105 -7.30 24.77 -2.93
C MET A 105 -8.16 25.58 -1.96
N LYS A 106 -9.49 25.54 -2.14
CA LYS A 106 -10.43 26.14 -1.18
C LYS A 106 -10.56 25.26 0.08
N LEU A 107 -10.98 25.85 1.20
CA LEU A 107 -11.09 25.15 2.48
C LEU A 107 -11.94 23.86 2.39
N ASN A 108 -13.09 23.93 1.75
CA ASN A 108 -13.97 22.77 1.57
C ASN A 108 -13.38 21.69 0.62
N SER A 109 -12.45 22.07 -0.28
CA SER A 109 -11.74 21.13 -1.15
C SER A 109 -10.78 20.23 -0.37
N TRP A 110 -10.18 20.74 0.71
CA TRP A 110 -9.35 19.92 1.61
C TRP A 110 -10.15 18.82 2.32
N GLY A 111 -11.38 19.13 2.76
CA GLY A 111 -12.29 18.13 3.31
C GLY A 111 -12.68 17.07 2.28
N LYS A 112 -12.96 17.48 1.02
CA LYS A 112 -13.23 16.53 -0.07
C LYS A 112 -12.04 15.64 -0.37
N LEU A 113 -10.82 16.20 -0.43
CA LEU A 113 -9.60 15.45 -0.64
C LEU A 113 -9.45 14.35 0.42
N LYS A 114 -9.50 14.74 1.71
CA LYS A 114 -9.41 13.81 2.83
C LYS A 114 -10.45 12.70 2.73
N ASN A 115 -11.72 13.06 2.63
CA ASN A 115 -12.81 12.09 2.64
C ASN A 115 -12.70 11.09 1.46
N THR A 116 -12.32 11.57 0.28
CA THR A 116 -12.17 10.69 -0.89
C THR A 116 -10.98 9.75 -0.72
N LEU A 117 -9.83 10.24 -0.23
CA LEU A 117 -8.66 9.39 -0.01
C LEU A 117 -8.89 8.38 1.13
N ASP A 118 -9.55 8.78 2.21
CA ASP A 118 -9.88 7.90 3.32
C ASP A 118 -10.88 6.81 2.88
N THR A 119 -11.93 7.17 2.11
CA THR A 119 -12.87 6.19 1.53
C THR A 119 -12.17 5.21 0.59
N LEU A 120 -11.23 5.71 -0.22
CA LEU A 120 -10.44 4.85 -1.09
C LEU A 120 -9.56 3.89 -0.28
N LEU A 121 -8.84 4.39 0.74
CA LEU A 121 -8.04 3.55 1.63
C LEU A 121 -8.88 2.50 2.34
N GLU A 122 -10.04 2.90 2.86
CA GLU A 122 -10.98 1.95 3.47
C GLU A 122 -11.41 0.85 2.49
N PHE A 123 -11.68 1.20 1.24
CA PHE A 123 -12.07 0.22 0.22
C PHE A 123 -10.91 -0.71 -0.14
N ILE A 124 -9.74 -0.17 -0.54
CA ILE A 124 -8.62 -0.99 -1.01
C ILE A 124 -8.02 -1.86 0.09
N THR A 125 -8.08 -1.44 1.34
CA THR A 125 -7.58 -2.25 2.47
C THR A 125 -8.52 -3.41 2.84
N LYS A 126 -9.72 -3.45 2.30
CA LYS A 126 -10.64 -4.59 2.42
C LYS A 126 -10.50 -5.60 1.28
N VAL A 127 -9.70 -5.32 0.23
CA VAL A 127 -9.50 -6.28 -0.87
C VAL A 127 -8.82 -7.56 -0.36
N PRO A 128 -9.20 -8.74 -0.88
CA PRO A 128 -8.58 -10.00 -0.47
C PRO A 128 -7.12 -10.09 -0.92
N GLY A 129 -6.33 -10.91 -0.22
CA GLY A 129 -4.94 -11.21 -0.55
C GLY A 129 -3.95 -10.18 -0.01
N VAL A 130 -2.88 -9.95 -0.76
CA VAL A 130 -1.80 -9.01 -0.40
C VAL A 130 -2.04 -7.66 -1.05
N LEU A 131 -2.05 -6.60 -0.26
CA LEU A 131 -2.06 -5.23 -0.75
C LEU A 131 -0.71 -4.57 -0.45
N VAL A 132 -0.05 -4.06 -1.49
CA VAL A 132 1.14 -3.21 -1.34
C VAL A 132 0.83 -1.81 -1.86
N VAL A 133 0.95 -0.83 -1.00
CA VAL A 133 0.79 0.58 -1.35
C VAL A 133 2.14 1.28 -1.17
N ILE A 134 2.61 1.94 -2.22
CA ILE A 134 3.85 2.71 -2.18
C ILE A 134 3.52 4.19 -2.06
N CYS A 135 4.22 4.88 -1.15
CA CYS A 135 4.18 6.32 -0.98
C CYS A 135 5.58 6.92 -1.08
N HIS A 136 5.66 8.11 -1.66
CA HIS A 136 6.83 8.95 -1.45
C HIS A 136 6.91 9.41 0.00
N SER A 137 8.11 9.75 0.44
CA SER A 137 8.33 10.40 1.73
C SER A 137 8.59 11.90 1.57
N LYS A 138 8.20 12.65 2.59
CA LYS A 138 8.60 14.04 2.79
C LYS A 138 9.29 14.16 4.14
N THR A 139 10.48 14.74 4.13
CA THR A 139 11.22 15.07 5.33
C THR A 139 10.75 16.44 5.83
N SER A 140 10.51 16.56 7.13
CA SER A 140 10.21 17.83 7.80
C SER A 140 11.11 17.97 9.01
N THR A 141 11.68 19.15 9.21
CA THR A 141 12.42 19.51 10.42
C THR A 141 11.48 20.26 11.36
N LEU A 142 11.39 19.82 12.60
CA LEU A 142 10.62 20.46 13.65
C LEU A 142 11.38 21.69 14.19
N GLU A 143 10.69 22.56 14.95
CA GLU A 143 11.27 23.74 15.55
C GLU A 143 12.44 23.42 16.52
N ASP A 144 12.43 22.25 17.13
CA ASP A 144 13.49 21.74 18.00
C ASP A 144 14.66 21.08 17.25
N GLY A 145 14.70 21.18 15.93
CA GLY A 145 15.73 20.61 15.07
C GLY A 145 15.59 19.11 14.77
N ARG A 146 14.62 18.41 15.35
CA ARG A 146 14.37 17.00 15.06
C ARG A 146 13.80 16.83 13.67
N THR A 147 14.21 15.75 13.00
CA THR A 147 13.72 15.40 11.67
C THR A 147 12.66 14.31 11.76
N LYS A 148 11.55 14.52 11.05
CA LYS A 148 10.51 13.50 10.86
C LYS A 148 10.33 13.19 9.39
N ILE A 149 10.12 11.92 9.07
CA ILE A 149 9.83 11.44 7.73
C ILE A 149 8.39 10.94 7.70
N LYS A 150 7.56 11.56 6.85
CA LYS A 150 6.13 11.25 6.72
C LYS A 150 5.79 10.87 5.27
N PRO A 151 4.67 10.17 5.02
CA PRO A 151 4.15 9.98 3.67
C PRO A 151 3.92 11.32 2.98
N TYR A 152 4.32 11.43 1.71
CA TYR A 152 4.10 12.64 0.91
C TYR A 152 2.68 12.61 0.31
N ILE A 153 1.73 12.97 1.14
CA ILE A 153 0.31 13.15 0.80
C ILE A 153 -0.09 14.50 1.39
N ASP A 154 -0.73 15.33 0.58
CA ASP A 154 -1.22 16.61 1.09
C ASP A 154 -2.49 16.43 1.93
N GLY A 155 -2.73 17.36 2.85
CA GLY A 155 -3.83 17.26 3.80
C GLY A 155 -3.51 16.38 5.02
N SER A 156 -4.54 16.03 5.79
CA SER A 156 -4.39 15.30 7.06
C SER A 156 -4.35 13.77 6.90
N THR A 157 -4.66 13.21 5.74
CA THR A 157 -4.59 11.75 5.49
C THR A 157 -3.21 11.18 5.78
N LYS A 158 -2.13 11.96 5.57
CA LYS A 158 -0.75 11.55 5.88
C LYS A 158 -0.51 11.21 7.36
N GLU A 159 -1.26 11.81 8.27
CA GLU A 159 -1.12 11.57 9.72
C GLU A 159 -1.79 10.23 10.11
N ASP A 160 -2.84 9.85 9.41
CA ASP A 160 -3.68 8.72 9.75
C ASP A 160 -3.44 7.47 8.88
N ILE A 161 -2.74 7.60 7.74
CA ILE A 161 -2.65 6.53 6.74
C ILE A 161 -2.13 5.21 7.32
N SER A 162 -1.21 5.27 8.28
CA SER A 162 -0.62 4.07 8.90
C SER A 162 -1.63 3.17 9.62
N LYS A 163 -2.79 3.71 10.03
CA LYS A 163 -3.83 2.93 10.72
C LYS A 163 -4.42 1.82 9.85
N TRP A 164 -4.42 2.01 8.54
CA TRP A 164 -5.02 1.11 7.56
C TRP A 164 -4.15 -0.12 7.24
N PHE A 165 -2.88 -0.12 7.65
CA PHE A 165 -1.90 -1.13 7.25
C PHE A 165 -1.42 -1.96 8.43
N ASP A 166 -1.03 -3.20 8.16
CA ASP A 166 -0.45 -4.10 9.15
C ASP A 166 1.05 -3.88 9.29
N PHE A 167 1.68 -3.57 8.15
CA PHE A 167 3.09 -3.25 8.07
C PHE A 167 3.28 -1.86 7.46
N VAL A 168 4.12 -1.04 8.07
CA VAL A 168 4.56 0.25 7.52
C VAL A 168 6.07 0.26 7.48
N LEU A 169 6.62 0.19 6.29
CA LEU A 169 8.03 -0.05 6.02
C LEU A 169 8.65 1.23 5.42
N TYR A 170 9.63 1.80 6.08
CA TYR A 170 10.35 2.95 5.55
C TYR A 170 11.61 2.51 4.82
N THR A 171 11.75 2.92 3.56
CA THR A 171 12.90 2.60 2.75
C THR A 171 14.05 3.59 2.98
N TYR A 172 15.26 3.06 3.08
CA TYR A 172 16.48 3.84 3.11
C TYR A 172 17.63 3.03 2.49
N THR A 173 18.74 3.70 2.19
CA THR A 173 19.98 3.04 1.74
C THR A 173 21.01 3.05 2.86
N LYS A 174 21.76 1.96 2.97
CA LYS A 174 22.89 1.83 3.89
C LYS A 174 24.16 1.52 3.10
N LYS A 175 25.20 2.33 3.28
CA LYS A 175 26.50 2.06 2.66
C LYS A 175 27.12 0.78 3.25
N ASN A 176 27.56 -0.10 2.38
CA ASN A 176 28.26 -1.33 2.70
C ASN A 176 29.55 -1.41 1.85
N GLY A 177 30.62 -0.83 2.36
CA GLY A 177 31.84 -0.64 1.60
C GLY A 177 31.63 0.26 0.36
N GLN A 178 31.83 -0.31 -0.84
CA GLN A 178 31.59 0.38 -2.12
C GLN A 178 30.19 0.17 -2.68
N SER A 179 29.36 -0.66 -2.03
CA SER A 179 27.98 -0.93 -2.42
C SER A 179 26.97 -0.22 -1.51
N GLU A 180 25.73 -0.15 -1.96
CA GLU A 180 24.59 0.30 -1.17
C GLU A 180 23.59 -0.84 -1.00
N ASP A 181 23.23 -1.11 0.25
CA ASP A 181 22.15 -2.02 0.58
C ASP A 181 20.83 -1.24 0.68
N TYR A 182 19.79 -1.76 0.04
CA TYR A 182 18.43 -1.23 0.15
C TYR A 182 17.75 -1.87 1.35
N MET A 183 17.39 -1.03 2.33
CA MET A 183 16.90 -1.46 3.63
C MET A 183 15.47 -0.98 3.90
N TRP A 184 14.79 -1.71 4.77
CA TRP A 184 13.55 -1.27 5.40
C TRP A 184 13.73 -1.08 6.89
N ARG A 185 13.21 0.04 7.41
CA ARG A 185 12.91 0.24 8.83
C ARG A 185 11.49 -0.24 9.09
N THR A 186 11.33 -1.19 10.00
CA THR A 186 10.06 -1.87 10.30
C THR A 186 9.48 -1.47 11.66
N LYS A 187 10.29 -0.93 12.55
CA LYS A 187 9.91 -0.54 13.91
C LYS A 187 9.92 0.97 14.08
N HIS A 188 8.97 1.45 14.87
CA HIS A 188 8.85 2.85 15.24
C HIS A 188 10.17 3.46 15.74
N SER A 189 10.39 4.72 15.39
CA SER A 189 11.44 5.57 15.97
C SER A 189 11.01 7.04 15.88
N GLU A 190 11.72 7.95 16.52
CA GLU A 190 11.42 9.39 16.46
C GLU A 190 11.40 9.93 15.04
N ILE A 191 12.26 9.40 14.13
CA ILE A 191 12.35 9.81 12.73
C ILE A 191 11.25 9.13 11.91
N TYR A 192 11.01 7.84 12.13
CA TYR A 192 10.08 6.98 11.40
C TYR A 192 8.84 6.69 12.25
N GLU A 193 8.07 7.75 12.52
CA GLU A 193 6.94 7.74 13.46
C GLU A 193 5.85 6.71 13.12
N HIS A 194 5.63 6.44 11.83
CA HIS A 194 4.61 5.50 11.40
C HIS A 194 5.12 4.08 11.15
N ALA A 195 6.45 3.83 11.29
CA ALA A 195 6.99 2.48 11.07
C ALA A 195 6.32 1.48 12.01
N LYS A 196 5.85 0.35 11.44
CA LYS A 196 5.01 -0.60 12.16
C LYS A 196 5.14 -2.01 11.61
N ASP A 197 5.22 -2.96 12.51
CA ASP A 197 5.07 -4.39 12.26
C ASP A 197 4.10 -4.95 13.31
N ARG A 198 2.89 -5.32 12.89
CA ARG A 198 1.87 -5.89 13.78
C ARG A 198 2.17 -7.28 14.27
N THR A 199 3.12 -7.97 13.64
CA THR A 199 3.48 -9.34 14.03
C THR A 199 4.51 -9.38 15.14
N ASP A 200 5.32 -8.34 15.28
CA ASP A 200 6.53 -8.26 16.10
C ASP A 200 7.62 -9.30 15.74
N LEU A 201 7.51 -9.92 14.57
CA LEU A 201 8.46 -10.95 14.13
C LEU A 201 9.59 -10.40 13.27
N LEU A 202 9.43 -9.19 12.69
CA LEU A 202 10.45 -8.60 11.83
C LEU A 202 11.53 -7.91 12.66
N PRO A 203 12.81 -8.00 12.23
CA PRO A 203 13.89 -7.19 12.81
C PRO A 203 13.63 -5.71 12.56
N ALA A 204 14.18 -4.82 13.38
CA ALA A 204 13.99 -3.37 13.25
C ALA A 204 14.47 -2.82 11.90
N ASP A 205 15.53 -3.39 11.36
CA ASP A 205 16.09 -3.08 10.04
C ASP A 205 16.31 -4.38 9.27
N MET A 206 15.90 -4.41 8.00
CA MET A 206 16.05 -5.59 7.15
C MET A 206 16.28 -5.20 5.69
N ILE A 207 16.84 -6.11 4.91
CA ILE A 207 16.91 -5.98 3.45
C ILE A 207 15.49 -5.91 2.86
N GLN A 208 15.32 -5.15 1.79
CA GLN A 208 14.05 -5.01 1.10
C GLN A 208 13.65 -6.33 0.40
N ASP A 209 12.95 -7.20 1.13
CA ASP A 209 12.37 -8.44 0.63
C ASP A 209 10.97 -8.63 1.25
N PHE A 210 9.95 -8.78 0.41
CA PHE A 210 8.56 -8.98 0.87
C PHE A 210 8.33 -10.37 1.46
N GLN A 211 9.15 -11.37 1.16
CA GLN A 211 8.91 -12.75 1.62
C GLN A 211 8.90 -12.91 3.14
N PRO A 212 9.86 -12.32 3.90
CA PRO A 212 9.81 -12.35 5.35
C PRO A 212 8.56 -11.67 5.93
N VAL A 213 8.10 -10.57 5.29
CA VAL A 213 6.90 -9.84 5.72
C VAL A 213 5.64 -10.69 5.54
N ILE A 214 5.50 -11.35 4.38
CA ILE A 214 4.38 -12.25 4.09
C ILE A 214 4.43 -13.46 5.02
N SER A 215 5.61 -14.03 5.25
CA SER A 215 5.77 -15.18 6.16
C SER A 215 5.39 -14.82 7.59
N ALA A 216 5.82 -13.67 8.10
CA ALA A 216 5.44 -13.18 9.42
C ALA A 216 3.92 -12.96 9.56
N ALA A 217 3.27 -12.42 8.53
CA ALA A 217 1.83 -12.25 8.52
C ALA A 217 1.09 -13.60 8.56
N LYS A 218 1.55 -14.59 7.79
CA LYS A 218 0.98 -15.94 7.78
C LYS A 218 1.15 -16.65 9.12
N GLU A 219 2.34 -16.55 9.72
CA GLU A 219 2.62 -17.12 11.05
C GLU A 219 1.65 -16.59 12.11
N LYS A 220 1.25 -15.31 12.00
CA LYS A 220 0.25 -14.68 12.87
C LYS A 220 -1.20 -14.91 12.43
N GLY A 221 -1.43 -15.71 11.38
CA GLY A 221 -2.78 -16.05 10.92
C GLY A 221 -3.50 -14.93 10.18
N PHE A 222 -2.79 -13.98 9.58
CA PHE A 222 -3.41 -12.92 8.79
C PHE A 222 -3.95 -13.51 7.48
N SER A 223 -5.27 -13.46 7.29
CA SER A 223 -5.92 -13.86 6.04
C SER A 223 -5.65 -12.88 4.90
N ASN A 224 -5.43 -11.62 5.23
CA ASN A 224 -5.09 -10.55 4.30
C ASN A 224 -3.89 -9.77 4.84
N VAL A 225 -3.00 -9.34 3.96
CA VAL A 225 -1.77 -8.64 4.33
C VAL A 225 -1.76 -7.23 3.74
N ARG A 226 -1.63 -6.21 4.57
CA ARG A 226 -1.67 -4.79 4.20
C ARG A 226 -0.32 -4.15 4.47
N ILE A 227 0.38 -3.78 3.41
CA ILE A 227 1.74 -3.26 3.46
C ILE A 227 1.78 -1.85 2.88
N LEU A 228 2.28 -0.90 3.65
CA LEU A 228 2.60 0.47 3.20
C LEU A 228 4.11 0.62 3.15
N VAL A 229 4.63 0.98 1.98
CA VAL A 229 6.07 1.26 1.79
C VAL A 229 6.25 2.76 1.57
N ILE A 230 7.05 3.39 2.42
CA ILE A 230 7.30 4.84 2.39
C ILE A 230 8.77 5.10 2.15
N GLY A 231 9.10 6.01 1.23
CA GLY A 231 10.50 6.38 1.04
C GLY A 231 10.75 7.43 -0.04
N SER A 232 11.93 8.01 0.01
CA SER A 232 12.40 8.99 -0.96
C SER A 232 12.63 8.36 -2.35
N PRO A 233 12.69 9.14 -3.42
CA PRO A 233 13.17 8.66 -4.72
C PRO A 233 14.54 7.99 -4.59
N GLY A 234 14.78 6.92 -5.35
CA GLY A 234 16.07 6.22 -5.37
C GLY A 234 16.32 5.23 -4.22
N THR A 235 15.45 5.13 -3.24
CA THR A 235 15.60 4.20 -2.09
C THR A 235 15.08 2.78 -2.35
N GLY A 236 14.85 2.39 -3.60
CA GLY A 236 14.56 1.02 -4.00
C GLY A 236 13.09 0.60 -3.88
N LYS A 237 12.13 1.50 -3.63
CA LYS A 237 10.71 1.15 -3.45
C LYS A 237 10.15 0.26 -4.57
N THR A 238 10.19 0.74 -5.81
CA THR A 238 9.72 -0.02 -6.97
C THR A 238 10.57 -1.28 -7.19
N LYS A 239 11.90 -1.19 -7.04
CA LYS A 239 12.80 -2.33 -7.17
C LYS A 239 12.47 -3.45 -6.19
N SER A 240 12.05 -3.13 -4.98
CA SER A 240 11.67 -4.13 -3.97
C SER A 240 10.48 -5.00 -4.40
N LEU A 241 9.60 -4.48 -5.28
CA LEU A 241 8.47 -5.23 -5.82
C LEU A 241 8.90 -6.48 -6.59
N ALA A 242 10.12 -6.50 -7.15
CA ALA A 242 10.66 -7.69 -7.79
C ALA A 242 10.67 -8.91 -6.85
N THR A 243 10.88 -8.71 -5.55
CA THR A 243 10.86 -9.82 -4.57
C THR A 243 9.46 -10.38 -4.33
N LEU A 244 8.42 -9.57 -4.54
CA LEU A 244 7.02 -10.01 -4.50
C LEU A 244 6.61 -10.66 -5.84
N ILE A 245 6.94 -10.01 -6.95
CA ILE A 245 6.52 -10.45 -8.29
C ILE A 245 7.22 -11.77 -8.65
N ASN A 246 8.55 -11.87 -8.48
CA ASN A 246 9.35 -13.03 -8.88
C ASN A 246 9.08 -14.27 -8.01
N LYS A 247 8.89 -14.08 -6.70
CA LYS A 247 8.68 -15.19 -5.75
C LYS A 247 7.21 -15.49 -5.53
N GLY A 248 6.35 -14.55 -5.90
CA GLY A 248 4.91 -14.64 -5.73
C GLY A 248 4.45 -14.57 -4.27
N VAL A 249 3.14 -14.62 -4.11
CA VAL A 249 2.50 -14.81 -2.81
C VAL A 249 2.34 -16.32 -2.63
N THR A 250 3.40 -17.02 -2.25
CA THR A 250 3.29 -18.48 -2.06
C THR A 250 2.28 -18.77 -0.96
N ASN A 251 1.11 -19.29 -1.37
CA ASN A 251 0.27 -20.04 -0.46
C ASN A 251 1.05 -21.32 -0.15
N GLY A 252 1.73 -21.33 0.98
CA GLY A 252 2.33 -22.57 1.46
C GLY A 252 1.23 -23.62 1.56
N ASN A 253 1.40 -24.71 0.80
CA ASN A 253 0.71 -25.96 1.08
C ASN A 253 1.22 -26.53 2.39
#